data_7c3c95e0cfa5b780040143d791c6dc52
#
_entry.id   7c3c95e0cfa5b780040143d791c6dc52
#
_cell.length_a   1.000
_cell.length_b   1.000
_cell.length_c   1.000
_cell.angle_alpha   90.00
_cell.angle_beta   90.00
_cell.angle_gamma   90.00
#
_symmetry.space_group_name_H-M   'P 1'
#
loop_
_entity.id
_entity.type
_entity.pdbx_description
1 polymer ?
#
loop_
_entity_poly.entity_id
_entity_poly.type
_entity_poly.pdbx_seq_one_letter_code
_entity_poly.pdbx_strand_id
1 'polypeptide(L)'
;NNFIKKILPKRLFYRSLIIVATPMILLQIIITVVFFDSLWIKANKGMTRSLVGEVETLYDVYRTQHDEGQRESLIAIYNKNFDLTVSLKENEILPERKTERWYSPIDRSLRRELKAVFGTSYWFDTTTFKEKVDLKIKYKSGVLQIFFPKEKIAPSSARIFALWITLPGLLL
;
A
#
# COMPACT_ATOMS: atom_id res chain seq x y z
N ASN A 1 54.89 -9.03 -28.05
CA ASN A 1 53.93 -10.16 -28.05
C ASN A 1 53.58 -10.69 -26.66
N ASN A 2 54.24 -10.22 -25.60
CA ASN A 2 53.90 -10.59 -24.22
C ASN A 2 52.63 -9.92 -23.71
N PHE A 3 52.16 -8.85 -24.40
CA PHE A 3 50.94 -8.13 -24.05
C PHE A 3 49.66 -8.94 -24.34
N ILE A 4 49.71 -9.72 -25.44
CA ILE A 4 48.58 -10.57 -25.84
C ILE A 4 48.45 -11.76 -24.91
N LYS A 5 49.58 -12.34 -24.47
CA LYS A 5 49.60 -13.46 -23.49
C LYS A 5 49.12 -13.05 -22.09
N LYS A 6 49.25 -11.77 -21.74
CA LYS A 6 48.77 -11.25 -20.45
C LYS A 6 47.29 -10.94 -20.47
N ILE A 7 46.76 -10.63 -21.65
CA ILE A 7 45.35 -10.26 -21.81
C ILE A 7 44.46 -11.47 -22.06
N LEU A 8 44.96 -12.45 -22.81
CA LEU A 8 44.20 -13.65 -23.17
C LEU A 8 43.73 -14.49 -21.97
N PRO A 9 44.57 -14.82 -20.96
CA PRO A 9 44.11 -15.57 -19.80
C PRO A 9 43.13 -14.78 -18.96
N LYS A 10 43.33 -13.45 -18.82
CA LYS A 10 42.39 -12.59 -18.12
C LYS A 10 41.05 -12.50 -18.86
N ARG A 11 41.09 -12.42 -20.19
CA ARG A 11 39.89 -12.33 -21.01
C ARG A 11 39.07 -13.62 -20.97
N LEU A 12 39.75 -14.76 -20.99
CA LEU A 12 39.12 -16.08 -20.83
C LEU A 12 38.55 -16.25 -19.41
N PHE A 13 39.27 -15.80 -18.41
CA PHE A 13 38.82 -15.79 -17.01
C PHE A 13 37.59 -14.91 -16.83
N TYR A 14 37.61 -13.68 -17.33
CA TYR A 14 36.47 -12.79 -17.31
C TYR A 14 35.27 -13.34 -18.08
N ARG A 15 35.53 -13.97 -19.23
CA ARG A 15 34.48 -14.59 -20.04
C ARG A 15 33.84 -15.77 -19.30
N SER A 16 34.64 -16.60 -18.68
CA SER A 16 34.18 -17.73 -17.86
C SER A 16 33.41 -17.20 -16.63
N LEU A 17 33.95 -16.19 -15.98
CA LEU A 17 33.30 -15.54 -14.83
C LEU A 17 31.94 -14.94 -15.21
N ILE A 18 31.85 -14.25 -16.34
CA ILE A 18 30.61 -13.70 -16.85
C ILE A 18 29.60 -14.80 -17.18
N ILE A 19 30.02 -15.87 -17.82
CA ILE A 19 29.15 -17.00 -18.19
C ILE A 19 28.59 -17.69 -16.95
N VAL A 20 29.37 -17.83 -15.89
CA VAL A 20 28.94 -18.46 -14.63
C VAL A 20 28.18 -17.48 -13.74
N ALA A 21 28.65 -16.23 -13.64
CA ALA A 21 28.06 -15.22 -12.75
C ALA A 21 26.74 -14.65 -13.27
N THR A 22 26.59 -14.49 -14.59
CA THR A 22 25.39 -13.89 -15.18
C THR A 22 24.10 -14.67 -14.86
N PRO A 23 24.04 -16.01 -15.03
CA PRO A 23 22.84 -16.75 -14.63
C PRO A 23 22.57 -16.68 -13.13
N MET A 24 23.62 -16.68 -12.30
CA MET A 24 23.46 -16.58 -10.85
C MET A 24 22.92 -15.22 -10.44
N ILE A 25 23.43 -14.15 -11.02
CA ILE A 25 22.95 -12.78 -10.77
C ILE A 25 21.51 -12.61 -11.24
N LEU A 26 21.17 -13.12 -12.43
CA LEU A 26 19.80 -13.11 -12.94
C LEU A 26 18.85 -13.86 -12.02
N LEU A 27 19.23 -15.05 -11.57
CA LEU A 27 18.43 -15.83 -10.64
C LEU A 27 18.24 -15.08 -9.32
N GLN A 28 19.32 -14.48 -8.80
CA GLN A 28 19.27 -13.65 -7.58
C GLN A 28 18.30 -12.47 -7.73
N ILE A 29 18.35 -11.76 -8.85
CA ILE A 29 17.44 -10.64 -9.13
C ILE A 29 15.99 -11.12 -9.20
N ILE A 30 15.72 -12.22 -9.90
CA ILE A 30 14.37 -12.78 -10.03
C ILE A 30 13.82 -13.18 -8.66
N ILE A 31 14.62 -13.91 -7.86
CA ILE A 31 14.23 -14.32 -6.51
C ILE A 31 13.96 -13.10 -5.63
N THR A 32 14.82 -12.08 -5.68
CA THR A 32 14.68 -10.86 -4.91
C THR A 32 13.40 -10.11 -5.28
N VAL A 33 13.11 -9.94 -6.57
CA VAL A 33 11.91 -9.26 -7.05
C VAL A 33 10.65 -10.01 -6.63
N VAL A 34 10.61 -11.32 -6.86
CA VAL A 34 9.44 -12.15 -6.50
C VAL A 34 9.20 -12.14 -4.99
N PHE A 35 10.26 -12.25 -4.20
CA PHE A 35 10.17 -12.24 -2.74
C PHE A 35 9.72 -10.87 -2.22
N PHE A 36 10.26 -9.79 -2.79
CA PHE A 36 9.88 -8.42 -2.46
C PHE A 36 8.40 -8.18 -2.76
N ASP A 37 7.93 -8.54 -3.96
CA ASP A 37 6.52 -8.38 -4.34
C ASP A 37 5.61 -9.18 -3.40
N SER A 38 5.99 -10.40 -3.06
CA SER A 38 5.23 -11.25 -2.13
C SER A 38 5.11 -10.62 -0.74
N LEU A 39 6.21 -10.10 -0.19
CA LEU A 39 6.24 -9.43 1.10
C LEU A 39 5.42 -8.14 1.07
N TRP A 40 5.57 -7.34 0.00
CA TRP A 40 4.84 -6.09 -0.15
C TRP A 40 3.33 -6.34 -0.22
N ILE A 41 2.91 -7.34 -0.99
CA ILE A 41 1.49 -7.71 -1.11
C ILE A 41 0.94 -8.17 0.24
N LYS A 42 1.67 -8.99 0.98
CA LYS A 42 1.26 -9.42 2.33
C LYS A 42 1.15 -8.26 3.30
N ALA A 43 2.13 -7.36 3.30
CA ALA A 43 2.12 -6.18 4.14
C ALA A 43 0.94 -5.26 3.78
N ASN A 44 0.71 -5.01 2.50
CA ASN A 44 -0.44 -4.23 2.03
C ASN A 44 -1.77 -4.85 2.48
N LYS A 45 -1.94 -6.15 2.34
CA LYS A 45 -3.16 -6.86 2.78
C LYS A 45 -3.38 -6.70 4.28
N GLY A 46 -2.36 -6.89 5.09
CA GLY A 46 -2.44 -6.77 6.54
C GLY A 46 -2.75 -5.35 6.98
N MET A 47 -2.06 -4.37 6.41
CA MET A 47 -2.28 -2.95 6.71
C MET A 47 -3.68 -2.49 6.28
N THR A 48 -4.15 -2.93 5.12
CA THR A 48 -5.49 -2.60 4.61
C THR A 48 -6.57 -3.20 5.50
N ARG A 49 -6.42 -4.44 5.92
CA ARG A 49 -7.36 -5.10 6.84
C ARG A 49 -7.42 -4.36 8.18
N SER A 50 -6.28 -3.96 8.71
CA SER A 50 -6.19 -3.18 9.94
C SER A 50 -6.89 -1.83 9.81
N LEU A 51 -6.65 -1.12 8.72
CA LEU A 51 -7.32 0.15 8.44
C LEU A 51 -8.83 -0.01 8.34
N VAL A 52 -9.31 -0.98 7.59
CA VAL A 52 -10.75 -1.22 7.43
C VAL A 52 -11.37 -1.60 8.76
N GLY A 53 -10.66 -2.34 9.61
CA GLY A 53 -11.09 -2.63 10.98
C GLY A 53 -11.23 -1.37 11.82
N GLU A 54 -10.31 -0.42 11.72
CA GLU A 54 -10.40 0.87 12.39
C GLU A 54 -11.62 1.67 11.90
N VAL A 55 -11.84 1.68 10.59
CA VAL A 55 -12.97 2.37 9.96
C VAL A 55 -14.31 1.72 10.35
N GLU A 56 -14.38 0.40 10.37
CA GLU A 56 -15.56 -0.35 10.81
C GLU A 56 -15.90 -0.03 12.26
N THR A 57 -14.91 -0.04 13.12
CA THR A 57 -15.08 0.31 14.55
C THR A 57 -15.56 1.75 14.71
N LEU A 58 -14.94 2.68 13.99
CA LEU A 58 -15.38 4.07 13.97
C LEU A 58 -16.84 4.19 13.52
N TYR A 59 -17.21 3.52 12.45
CA TYR A 59 -18.57 3.53 11.92
C TYR A 59 -19.59 3.00 12.94
N ASP A 60 -19.28 1.87 13.56
CA ASP A 60 -20.17 1.24 14.55
C ASP A 60 -20.34 2.11 15.80
N VAL A 61 -19.26 2.66 16.33
CA VAL A 61 -19.31 3.54 17.50
C VAL A 61 -20.01 4.85 17.15
N TYR A 62 -19.71 5.43 16.00
CA TYR A 62 -20.36 6.66 15.52
C TYR A 62 -21.88 6.49 15.40
N ARG A 63 -22.31 5.36 14.87
CA ARG A 63 -23.73 5.03 14.72
C ARG A 63 -24.45 4.88 16.05
N THR A 64 -23.77 4.39 17.08
CA THR A 64 -24.37 4.20 18.41
C THR A 64 -24.41 5.48 19.24
N GLN A 65 -23.59 6.47 18.92
CA GLN A 65 -23.58 7.75 19.62
C GLN A 65 -24.69 8.66 19.11
N HIS A 66 -25.53 9.16 20.02
CA HIS A 66 -26.65 10.04 19.70
C HIS A 66 -26.38 11.50 20.03
N ASP A 67 -25.34 11.78 20.82
CA ASP A 67 -24.94 13.12 21.21
C ASP A 67 -23.86 13.66 20.28
N GLU A 68 -24.08 14.87 19.71
CA GLU A 68 -23.10 15.51 18.82
C GLU A 68 -21.76 15.79 19.50
N GLY A 69 -21.77 16.17 20.77
CA GLY A 69 -20.54 16.37 21.53
C GLY A 69 -19.70 15.10 21.66
N GLN A 70 -20.35 13.96 21.88
CA GLN A 70 -19.67 12.66 21.92
C GLN A 70 -19.14 12.24 20.55
N ARG A 71 -19.89 12.54 19.48
CA ARG A 71 -19.44 12.26 18.09
C ARG A 71 -18.21 13.08 17.73
N GLU A 72 -18.20 14.38 18.08
CA GLU A 72 -17.04 15.24 17.85
C GLU A 72 -15.81 14.76 18.63
N SER A 73 -16.00 14.35 19.88
CA SER A 73 -14.93 13.77 20.70
C SER A 73 -14.38 12.48 20.09
N LEU A 74 -15.26 11.64 19.58
CA LEU A 74 -14.89 10.40 18.89
C LEU A 74 -14.04 10.70 17.65
N ILE A 75 -14.47 11.62 16.81
CA ILE A 75 -13.75 12.06 15.62
C ILE A 75 -12.36 12.60 15.99
N ALA A 76 -12.27 13.40 17.05
CA ALA A 76 -11.00 13.95 17.53
C ALA A 76 -10.05 12.85 18.00
N ILE A 77 -10.56 11.84 18.70
CA ILE A 77 -9.77 10.68 19.16
C ILE A 77 -9.22 9.90 17.97
N TYR A 78 -10.03 9.63 16.97
CA TYR A 78 -9.60 8.88 15.78
C TYR A 78 -8.62 9.68 14.93
N ASN A 79 -8.82 10.99 14.81
CA ASN A 79 -7.87 11.85 14.12
C ASN A 79 -6.50 11.84 14.81
N LYS A 80 -6.49 11.97 16.13
CA LYS A 80 -5.25 12.02 16.93
C LYS A 80 -4.51 10.67 16.95
N ASN A 81 -5.22 9.57 17.14
CA ASN A 81 -4.62 8.27 17.42
C ASN A 81 -4.46 7.39 16.19
N PHE A 82 -5.29 7.56 15.17
CA PHE A 82 -5.33 6.69 13.98
C PHE A 82 -5.11 7.44 12.67
N ASP A 83 -4.85 8.74 12.70
CA ASP A 83 -4.68 9.59 11.52
C ASP A 83 -5.88 9.54 10.54
N LEU A 84 -7.08 9.35 11.08
CA LEU A 84 -8.31 9.36 10.30
C LEU A 84 -9.00 10.72 10.43
N THR A 85 -8.99 11.50 9.35
CA THR A 85 -9.73 12.75 9.28
C THR A 85 -11.16 12.48 8.84
N VAL A 86 -12.09 12.52 9.78
CA VAL A 86 -13.48 12.12 9.57
C VAL A 86 -14.37 13.34 9.50
N SER A 87 -15.27 13.38 8.53
CA SER A 87 -16.32 14.40 8.43
C SER A 87 -17.62 13.79 7.93
N LEU A 88 -18.74 14.23 8.47
CA LEU A 88 -20.06 13.83 7.99
C LEU A 88 -20.55 14.85 6.96
N LYS A 89 -20.87 14.38 5.77
CA LYS A 89 -21.48 15.17 4.70
C LYS A 89 -22.97 14.82 4.64
N GLU A 90 -23.79 15.66 5.23
CA GLU A 90 -25.23 15.45 5.23
C GLU A 90 -25.81 15.71 3.83
N ASN A 91 -26.82 14.93 3.47
CA ASN A 91 -27.53 15.03 2.18
C ASN A 91 -26.65 14.83 0.94
N GLU A 92 -25.48 14.23 1.10
CA GLU A 92 -24.65 13.81 -0.03
C GLU A 92 -24.89 12.34 -0.36
N ILE A 93 -24.63 11.98 -1.60
CA ILE A 93 -24.69 10.60 -2.08
C ILE A 93 -23.28 10.14 -2.47
N LEU A 94 -23.06 8.84 -2.51
CA LEU A 94 -21.80 8.28 -3.01
C LEU A 94 -21.63 8.65 -4.49
N PRO A 95 -20.42 9.02 -4.93
CA PRO A 95 -20.15 9.25 -6.34
C PRO A 95 -20.47 8.03 -7.19
N GLU A 96 -21.08 8.23 -8.34
CA GLU A 96 -21.39 7.14 -9.28
C GLU A 96 -20.16 6.68 -10.03
N ARG A 97 -19.21 7.58 -10.25
CA ARG A 97 -17.98 7.30 -10.97
C ARG A 97 -17.02 6.51 -10.11
N LYS A 98 -16.74 5.28 -10.52
CA LYS A 98 -15.70 4.47 -9.87
C LYS A 98 -14.31 4.97 -10.28
N THR A 99 -13.50 5.28 -9.29
CA THR A 99 -12.11 5.71 -9.44
C THR A 99 -11.13 4.55 -9.21
N GLU A 100 -11.64 3.37 -8.93
CA GLU A 100 -10.84 2.18 -8.66
C GLU A 100 -10.02 1.75 -9.90
N ARG A 101 -8.75 1.47 -9.67
CA ARG A 101 -7.84 0.94 -10.69
C ARG A 101 -7.76 -0.57 -10.55
N TRP A 102 -8.24 -1.30 -11.55
CA TRP A 102 -8.26 -2.77 -11.51
C TRP A 102 -6.85 -3.39 -11.46
N TYR A 103 -5.85 -2.70 -11.97
CA TYR A 103 -4.46 -3.15 -12.01
C TYR A 103 -3.66 -2.81 -10.75
N SER A 104 -4.17 -1.96 -9.88
CA SER A 104 -3.47 -1.53 -8.67
C SER A 104 -3.69 -2.54 -7.53
N PRO A 105 -2.62 -3.10 -6.94
CA PRO A 105 -2.74 -3.98 -5.77
C PRO A 105 -3.38 -3.29 -4.57
N ILE A 106 -3.08 -2.00 -4.38
CA ILE A 106 -3.65 -1.17 -3.31
C ILE A 106 -5.17 -1.09 -3.46
N ASP A 107 -5.64 -0.74 -4.65
CA ASP A 107 -7.07 -0.58 -4.93
C ASP A 107 -7.81 -1.92 -4.80
N ARG A 108 -7.20 -3.01 -5.27
CA ARG A 108 -7.77 -4.35 -5.14
C ARG A 108 -7.91 -4.80 -3.69
N SER A 109 -6.88 -4.59 -2.88
CA SER A 109 -6.91 -4.93 -1.45
C SER A 109 -7.97 -4.11 -0.71
N LEU A 110 -8.00 -2.81 -0.97
CA LEU A 110 -8.94 -1.90 -0.34
C LEU A 110 -10.39 -2.24 -0.72
N ARG A 111 -10.64 -2.48 -2.00
CA ARG A 111 -11.95 -2.92 -2.49
C ARG A 111 -12.42 -4.20 -1.81
N ARG A 112 -11.54 -5.21 -1.74
CA ARG A 112 -11.88 -6.51 -1.15
C ARG A 112 -12.27 -6.37 0.32
N GLU A 113 -11.47 -5.65 1.10
CA GLU A 113 -11.73 -5.48 2.53
C GLU A 113 -12.96 -4.60 2.80
N LEU A 114 -13.13 -3.52 2.05
CA LEU A 114 -14.31 -2.65 2.16
C LEU A 114 -15.59 -3.37 1.74
N LYS A 115 -15.52 -4.15 0.67
CA LYS A 115 -16.68 -4.93 0.21
C LYS A 115 -17.11 -5.97 1.24
N ALA A 116 -16.16 -6.60 1.93
CA ALA A 116 -16.45 -7.58 2.97
C ALA A 116 -17.21 -6.97 4.15
N VAL A 117 -16.93 -5.70 4.48
CA VAL A 117 -17.52 -5.02 5.64
C VAL A 117 -18.75 -4.18 5.26
N PHE A 118 -18.66 -3.42 4.18
CA PHE A 118 -19.69 -2.44 3.80
C PHE A 118 -20.51 -2.81 2.56
N GLY A 119 -20.21 -3.94 1.92
CA GLY A 119 -20.92 -4.37 0.72
C GLY A 119 -20.71 -3.42 -0.46
N THR A 120 -21.76 -2.71 -0.86
CA THR A 120 -21.72 -1.73 -1.94
C THR A 120 -21.80 -0.28 -1.44
N SER A 121 -21.85 -0.08 -0.12
CA SER A 121 -22.09 1.22 0.51
C SER A 121 -20.79 2.00 0.76
N TYR A 122 -19.81 1.87 -0.12
CA TYR A 122 -18.53 2.56 -0.02
C TYR A 122 -18.08 3.11 -1.38
N TRP A 123 -17.17 4.07 -1.30
CA TRP A 123 -16.45 4.63 -2.45
C TRP A 123 -15.08 5.10 -1.98
N PHE A 124 -14.05 4.92 -2.79
CA PHE A 124 -12.73 5.43 -2.45
C PHE A 124 -11.99 5.92 -3.69
N ASP A 125 -11.06 6.84 -3.46
CA ASP A 125 -10.18 7.41 -4.47
C ASP A 125 -8.75 7.47 -3.94
N THR A 126 -7.86 6.76 -4.63
CA THR A 126 -6.43 6.72 -4.31
C THR A 126 -5.59 7.53 -5.29
N THR A 127 -6.20 8.16 -6.29
CA THR A 127 -5.49 8.81 -7.40
C THR A 127 -5.48 10.33 -7.33
N THR A 128 -6.56 10.95 -6.89
CA THR A 128 -6.71 12.42 -6.87
C THR A 128 -5.71 13.08 -5.93
N PHE A 129 -5.49 12.49 -4.77
CA PHE A 129 -4.55 12.99 -3.77
C PHE A 129 -3.29 12.14 -3.77
N LYS A 130 -2.12 12.80 -3.76
CA LYS A 130 -0.84 12.11 -3.88
C LYS A 130 -0.48 11.29 -2.63
N GLU A 131 -0.76 11.82 -1.43
CA GLU A 131 -0.31 11.23 -0.17
C GLU A 131 -1.42 10.67 0.71
N LYS A 132 -2.66 10.86 0.32
CA LYS A 132 -3.82 10.42 1.11
C LYS A 132 -4.89 9.80 0.24
N VAL A 133 -5.74 9.01 0.89
CA VAL A 133 -6.88 8.33 0.27
C VAL A 133 -8.16 8.99 0.74
N ASP A 134 -9.07 9.22 -0.20
CA ASP A 134 -10.42 9.69 0.08
C ASP A 134 -11.35 8.49 0.13
N LEU A 135 -11.90 8.21 1.31
CA LEU A 135 -12.84 7.11 1.53
C LEU A 135 -14.20 7.70 1.92
N LYS A 136 -15.24 7.25 1.26
CA LYS A 136 -16.63 7.63 1.55
C LYS A 136 -17.47 6.41 1.84
N ILE A 137 -18.21 6.45 2.93
CA ILE A 137 -19.11 5.38 3.35
C ILE A 137 -20.50 5.95 3.52
N LYS A 138 -21.49 5.27 2.95
CA LYS A 138 -22.89 5.68 3.10
C LYS A 138 -23.33 5.57 4.56
N TYR A 139 -23.85 6.66 5.09
CA TYR A 139 -24.33 6.76 6.46
C TYR A 139 -25.68 7.46 6.49
N LYS A 140 -26.76 6.71 6.76
CA LYS A 140 -28.14 7.22 6.76
C LYS A 140 -28.45 8.01 5.47
N SER A 141 -28.81 9.29 5.58
CA SER A 141 -29.10 10.17 4.44
C SER A 141 -27.87 10.91 3.91
N GLY A 142 -26.69 10.64 4.42
CA GLY A 142 -25.45 11.32 4.05
C GLY A 142 -24.30 10.38 3.78
N VAL A 143 -23.10 10.92 3.79
CA VAL A 143 -21.85 10.22 3.54
C VAL A 143 -20.85 10.55 4.63
N LEU A 144 -20.25 9.53 5.23
CA LEU A 144 -19.14 9.69 6.14
C LEU A 144 -17.84 9.70 5.32
N GLN A 145 -17.18 10.84 5.25
CA GLN A 145 -15.95 11.03 4.50
C GLN A 145 -14.75 10.88 5.42
N ILE A 146 -13.82 10.01 5.03
CA ILE A 146 -12.61 9.71 5.81
C ILE A 146 -11.40 9.88 4.91
N PHE A 147 -10.48 10.75 5.32
CA PHE A 147 -9.17 10.86 4.71
C PHE A 147 -8.14 10.16 5.59
N PHE A 148 -7.26 9.40 4.99
CA PHE A 148 -6.15 8.79 5.70
C PHE A 148 -4.88 8.77 4.81
N PRO A 149 -3.67 8.78 5.43
CA PRO A 149 -2.43 8.70 4.65
C PRO A 149 -2.30 7.36 3.93
N LYS A 150 -1.78 7.37 2.71
CA LYS A 150 -1.50 6.14 1.96
C LYS A 150 -0.54 5.20 2.69
N GLU A 151 0.31 5.74 3.53
CA GLU A 151 1.25 4.99 4.36
C GLU A 151 0.56 3.98 5.29
N LYS A 152 -0.71 4.21 5.63
CA LYS A 152 -1.48 3.28 6.47
C LYS A 152 -1.83 1.97 5.76
N ILE A 153 -1.86 1.96 4.44
CA ILE A 153 -2.25 0.78 3.66
C ILE A 153 -1.13 0.28 2.74
N ALA A 154 -0.10 1.06 2.53
CA ALA A 154 1.01 0.71 1.65
C ALA A 154 2.34 0.92 2.37
N PRO A 155 3.18 -0.13 2.48
CA PRO A 155 4.53 0.08 3.00
C PRO A 155 5.33 0.97 2.06
N SER A 156 6.26 1.74 2.61
CA SER A 156 7.15 2.59 1.83
C SER A 156 8.07 1.71 0.98
N SER A 157 7.71 1.52 -0.28
CA SER A 157 8.43 0.65 -1.22
C SER A 157 9.87 1.10 -1.46
N ALA A 158 10.13 2.41 -1.43
CA ALA A 158 11.46 2.95 -1.70
C ALA A 158 12.50 2.54 -0.66
N ARG A 159 12.16 2.55 0.63
CA ARG A 159 13.08 2.15 1.70
C ARG A 159 13.40 0.67 1.68
N ILE A 160 12.40 -0.16 1.46
CA ILE A 160 12.56 -1.61 1.40
C ILE A 160 13.36 -1.99 0.15
N PHE A 161 13.08 -1.36 -0.99
CA PHE A 161 13.79 -1.57 -2.23
C PHE A 161 15.28 -1.18 -2.12
N ALA A 162 15.56 -0.04 -1.50
CA ALA A 162 16.93 0.40 -1.24
C ALA A 162 17.68 -0.57 -0.31
N LEU A 163 17.05 -1.09 0.72
CA LEU A 163 17.60 -2.11 1.61
C LEU A 163 17.93 -3.41 0.86
N TRP A 164 17.05 -3.86 -0.03
CA TRP A 164 17.25 -5.09 -0.79
C TRP A 164 18.31 -4.96 -1.88
N ILE A 165 18.53 -3.76 -2.42
CA ILE A 165 19.61 -3.51 -3.40
C ILE A 165 20.96 -3.39 -2.71
N THR A 166 21.01 -2.74 -1.53
CA THR A 166 22.27 -2.52 -0.80
C THR A 166 22.77 -3.76 -0.07
N LEU A 167 21.90 -4.63 0.42
CA LEU A 167 22.28 -5.85 1.12
C LEU A 167 23.14 -6.80 0.27
N PRO A 168 22.75 -7.18 -0.97
CA PRO A 168 23.62 -7.98 -1.83
C PRO A 168 24.93 -7.28 -2.20
N GLY A 169 24.92 -5.96 -2.36
CA GLY A 169 26.11 -5.16 -2.64
C GLY A 169 27.11 -5.14 -1.48
N LEU A 170 26.64 -5.24 -0.25
CA LEU A 170 27.48 -5.32 0.95
C LEU A 170 28.08 -6.71 1.19
N LEU A 171 27.41 -7.76 0.69
CA LEU A 171 27.85 -9.15 0.81
C LEU A 171 28.82 -9.57 -0.31
N LEU A 172 28.92 -8.75 -1.34
CA LEU A 172 29.87 -8.92 -2.43
C LEU A 172 31.08 -7.98 -2.25
#